data_2750e7607db9e71af5e88a20fab0d756
#
_entry.id   2750e7607db9e71af5e88a20fab0d756
#
_cell.length_a   1.000
_cell.length_b   1.000
_cell.length_c   1.000
_cell.angle_alpha   90.00
_cell.angle_beta   90.00
_cell.angle_gamma   90.00
#
_symmetry.space_group_name_H-M   'P 1'
#
loop_
_entity.id
_entity.type
_entity.pdbx_description
1 polymer ?
#
loop_
_entity_poly.entity_id
_entity_poly.type
_entity_poly.pdbx_seq_one_letter_code
_entity_poly.pdbx_strand_id
1 'polypeptide(L)'
;MPITNLTKKTWLATKVRKADKFVTRLVGLLKRTQLGPEEALWLMPSRAIHTIGMKFPIDVVFLTRDNRVTGLISGLVPYRISGFYLKSYSVVELPNGTIRKSQTEIGDQVEISLVEVSEMDDLKDTRLSHIG
;
A
#
# COMPACT_ATOMS: atom_id res chain seq x y z
N MET A 1 -7.30 6.85 4.12
CA MET A 1 -5.88 7.05 4.52
C MET A 1 -5.02 6.95 3.26
N PRO A 2 -4.35 8.01 2.85
CA PRO A 2 -3.43 7.93 1.73
C PRO A 2 -2.07 7.39 2.14
N ILE A 3 -1.39 6.77 1.17
CA ILE A 3 -0.02 6.31 1.31
C ILE A 3 0.85 7.08 0.32
N THR A 4 1.89 7.71 0.82
CA THR A 4 2.79 8.56 0.04
C THR A 4 4.23 8.03 0.15
N ASN A 5 4.94 7.99 -0.96
CA ASN A 5 6.38 7.76 -0.96
C ASN A 5 7.08 9.11 -0.77
N LEU A 6 7.59 9.36 0.42
CA LEU A 6 8.21 10.63 0.75
C LEU A 6 9.54 10.83 0.00
N THR A 7 10.30 9.77 -0.19
CA THR A 7 11.59 9.83 -0.87
C THR A 7 11.44 10.23 -2.33
N LYS A 8 10.47 9.64 -3.01
CA LYS A 8 10.23 9.90 -4.43
C LYS A 8 9.22 11.02 -4.68
N LYS A 9 8.49 11.45 -3.63
CA LYS A 9 7.41 12.44 -3.71
C LYS A 9 6.30 11.99 -4.65
N THR A 10 5.89 10.73 -4.51
CA THR A 10 4.85 10.11 -5.32
C THR A 10 3.76 9.51 -4.44
N TRP A 11 2.60 9.28 -5.02
CA TRP A 11 1.48 8.61 -4.35
C TRP A 11 1.54 7.10 -4.61
N LEU A 12 1.28 6.32 -3.56
CA LEU A 12 1.08 4.87 -3.68
C LEU A 12 -0.40 4.53 -3.70
N ALA A 13 -1.18 5.17 -2.84
CA ALA A 13 -2.62 4.94 -2.76
C ALA A 13 -3.30 6.12 -2.11
N THR A 14 -4.56 6.37 -2.47
CA THR A 14 -5.39 7.39 -1.83
C THR A 14 -6.47 6.76 -0.96
N LYS A 15 -6.85 5.51 -1.24
CA LYS A 15 -7.87 4.77 -0.50
C LYS A 15 -7.24 3.51 0.08
N VAL A 16 -6.98 3.52 1.37
CA VAL A 16 -6.31 2.42 2.05
C VAL A 16 -7.26 1.77 3.03
N ARG A 17 -7.39 0.45 2.92
CA ARG A 17 -8.09 -0.35 3.90
C ARG A 17 -7.05 -1.02 4.79
N LYS A 18 -7.16 -0.79 6.08
CA LYS A 18 -6.32 -1.44 7.07
C LYS A 18 -6.92 -2.80 7.43
N ALA A 19 -6.09 -3.83 7.47
CA ALA A 19 -6.52 -5.15 7.87
C ALA A 19 -5.49 -5.74 8.84
N ASP A 20 -5.94 -6.03 10.05
CA ASP A 20 -5.14 -6.62 11.11
C ASP A 20 -5.51 -8.08 11.38
N LYS A 21 -6.52 -8.61 10.69
CA LYS A 21 -6.97 -9.99 10.82
C LYS A 21 -6.94 -10.69 9.46
N PHE A 22 -6.34 -11.86 9.44
CA PHE A 22 -6.19 -12.67 8.24
C PHE A 22 -7.51 -12.88 7.47
N VAL A 23 -8.57 -13.24 8.20
CA VAL A 23 -9.87 -13.52 7.57
C VAL A 23 -10.46 -12.28 6.90
N THR A 24 -10.36 -11.13 7.55
CA THR A 24 -10.86 -9.86 7.00
C THR A 24 -10.14 -9.49 5.70
N ARG A 25 -8.82 -9.69 5.65
CA ARG A 25 -8.01 -9.48 4.44
C ARG A 25 -8.47 -10.36 3.30
N LEU A 26 -8.55 -11.66 3.59
CA LEU A 26 -8.86 -12.66 2.58
C LEU A 26 -10.23 -12.40 1.94
N VAL A 27 -11.26 -12.21 2.78
CA VAL A 27 -12.61 -11.95 2.29
C VAL A 27 -12.67 -10.63 1.50
N GLY A 28 -11.96 -9.61 1.97
CA GLY A 28 -11.96 -8.30 1.29
C GLY A 28 -11.44 -8.36 -0.13
N LEU A 29 -10.36 -9.12 -0.37
CA LEU A 29 -9.77 -9.23 -1.71
C LEU A 29 -10.44 -10.28 -2.59
N LEU A 30 -10.86 -11.41 -2.03
CA LEU A 30 -11.47 -12.50 -2.81
C LEU A 30 -12.78 -12.10 -3.48
N LYS A 31 -13.48 -11.10 -2.95
CA LYS A 31 -14.74 -10.61 -3.54
C LYS A 31 -14.52 -9.66 -4.71
N ARG A 32 -13.28 -9.27 -4.99
CA ARG A 32 -12.96 -8.33 -6.05
C ARG A 32 -12.29 -9.01 -7.21
N THR A 33 -12.51 -8.48 -8.42
CA THR A 33 -11.79 -8.91 -9.61
C THR A 33 -10.43 -8.21 -9.73
N GLN A 34 -10.30 -7.03 -9.11
CA GLN A 34 -9.05 -6.25 -9.08
C GLN A 34 -9.13 -5.18 -7.99
N LEU A 35 -7.97 -4.63 -7.62
CA LEU A 35 -7.90 -3.42 -6.84
C LEU A 35 -8.06 -2.23 -7.78
N GLY A 36 -8.83 -1.24 -7.37
CA GLY A 36 -8.95 0.01 -8.11
C GLY A 36 -7.62 0.76 -8.18
N PRO A 37 -7.48 1.74 -9.10
CA PRO A 37 -6.19 2.37 -9.39
C PRO A 37 -5.54 3.11 -8.22
N GLU A 38 -6.29 3.44 -7.19
CA GLU A 38 -5.78 4.16 -6.03
C GLU A 38 -6.06 3.44 -4.71
N GLU A 39 -6.46 2.18 -4.81
CA GLU A 39 -6.80 1.38 -3.63
C GLU A 39 -5.59 0.60 -3.15
N ALA A 40 -5.52 0.39 -1.84
CA ALA A 40 -4.50 -0.45 -1.22
C ALA A 40 -5.08 -1.20 -0.03
N LEU A 41 -4.46 -2.33 0.27
CA LEU A 41 -4.73 -3.08 1.48
C LEU A 41 -3.46 -3.06 2.34
N TRP A 42 -3.55 -2.53 3.55
CA TRP A 42 -2.45 -2.42 4.49
C TRP A 42 -2.63 -3.45 5.61
N LEU A 43 -1.69 -4.36 5.70
CA LEU A 43 -1.75 -5.55 6.54
C LEU A 43 -0.68 -5.50 7.61
N MET A 44 -1.06 -5.69 8.87
CA MET A 44 -0.10 -5.71 9.96
C MET A 44 -0.59 -6.58 11.12
N PRO A 45 0.31 -7.32 11.79
CA PRO A 45 1.71 -7.50 11.40
C PRO A 45 1.82 -8.50 10.25
N SER A 46 2.79 -8.31 9.36
CA SER A 46 2.99 -9.25 8.25
C SER A 46 4.44 -9.22 7.76
N ARG A 47 5.00 -10.40 7.50
CA ARG A 47 6.35 -10.60 6.93
C ARG A 47 6.33 -11.41 5.65
N ALA A 48 5.17 -11.89 5.26
CA ALA A 48 4.96 -12.65 4.04
C ALA A 48 3.51 -12.55 3.65
N ILE A 49 3.21 -12.79 2.38
CA ILE A 49 1.83 -12.86 1.89
C ILE A 49 1.66 -14.02 0.95
N HIS A 50 0.40 -14.39 0.72
CA HIS A 50 0.05 -15.34 -0.34
C HIS A 50 -1.07 -14.74 -1.18
N THR A 51 -1.14 -15.20 -2.43
CA THR A 51 -2.19 -14.80 -3.36
C THR A 51 -3.09 -15.98 -3.71
N ILE A 52 -3.12 -17.00 -2.85
CA ILE A 52 -3.97 -18.18 -3.03
C ILE A 52 -5.44 -17.74 -2.99
N GLY A 53 -6.19 -18.07 -4.02
CA GLY A 53 -7.58 -17.68 -4.14
C GLY A 53 -7.82 -16.33 -4.79
N MET A 54 -6.79 -15.54 -5.03
CA MET A 54 -6.93 -14.27 -5.74
C MET A 54 -7.06 -14.49 -7.24
N LYS A 55 -7.68 -13.53 -7.91
CA LYS A 55 -8.00 -13.62 -9.35
C LYS A 55 -7.18 -12.68 -10.22
N PHE A 56 -6.26 -11.90 -9.61
CA PHE A 56 -5.50 -10.88 -10.32
C PHE A 56 -4.11 -10.72 -9.67
N PRO A 57 -3.11 -10.26 -10.44
CA PRO A 57 -1.80 -9.98 -9.88
C PRO A 57 -1.82 -8.68 -9.06
N ILE A 58 -0.93 -8.58 -8.10
CA ILE A 58 -0.80 -7.40 -7.24
C ILE A 58 0.67 -7.00 -7.10
N ASP A 59 0.88 -5.73 -6.78
CA ASP A 59 2.16 -5.24 -6.30
C ASP A 59 2.19 -5.34 -4.78
N VAL A 60 3.34 -5.63 -4.21
CA VAL A 60 3.50 -5.82 -2.78
C VAL A 60 4.68 -5.00 -2.28
N VAL A 61 4.44 -4.20 -1.25
CA VAL A 61 5.47 -3.39 -0.60
C VAL A 61 5.57 -3.83 0.85
N PHE A 62 6.76 -4.29 1.26
CA PHE A 62 7.05 -4.69 2.64
C PHE A 62 7.66 -3.50 3.37
N LEU A 63 7.10 -3.15 4.52
CA LEU A 63 7.51 -1.98 5.30
C LEU A 63 8.01 -2.38 6.69
N THR A 64 9.07 -1.73 7.15
CA THR A 64 9.52 -1.82 8.54
C THR A 64 8.53 -1.11 9.45
N ARG A 65 8.73 -1.18 10.77
CA ARG A 65 7.88 -0.43 11.73
C ARG A 65 7.91 1.06 11.46
N ASP A 66 9.02 1.58 10.94
CA ASP A 66 9.18 3.00 10.62
C ASP A 66 8.69 3.32 9.22
N ASN A 67 8.01 2.39 8.56
CA ASN A 67 7.47 2.55 7.21
C ASN A 67 8.55 2.80 6.15
N ARG A 68 9.70 2.19 6.31
CA ARG A 68 10.75 2.17 5.29
C ARG A 68 10.60 0.91 4.45
N VAL A 69 10.73 1.04 3.14
CA VAL A 69 10.59 -0.10 2.23
C VAL A 69 11.74 -1.06 2.43
N THR A 70 11.42 -2.31 2.80
CA THR A 70 12.40 -3.37 3.01
C THR A 70 12.27 -4.50 1.98
N GLY A 71 11.22 -4.52 1.19
CA GLY A 71 11.03 -5.50 0.14
C GLY A 71 9.96 -5.06 -0.84
N LEU A 72 10.08 -5.52 -2.07
CA LEU A 72 9.15 -5.20 -3.16
C LEU A 72 8.92 -6.43 -4.01
N ILE A 73 7.67 -6.66 -4.41
CA ILE A 73 7.33 -7.64 -5.44
C ILE A 73 6.40 -6.94 -6.43
N SER A 74 6.85 -6.83 -7.67
CA SER A 74 6.07 -6.25 -8.74
C SER A 74 5.33 -7.35 -9.49
N GLY A 75 4.00 -7.29 -9.51
CA GLY A 75 3.18 -8.23 -10.26
C GLY A 75 3.20 -9.66 -9.70
N LEU A 76 2.97 -9.81 -8.38
CA LEU A 76 2.83 -11.14 -7.80
C LEU A 76 1.53 -11.75 -8.31
N VAL A 77 1.65 -12.81 -9.13
CA VAL A 77 0.50 -13.47 -9.77
C VAL A 77 -0.30 -14.31 -8.76
N PRO A 78 -1.56 -14.66 -9.09
CA PRO A 78 -2.36 -15.52 -8.22
C PRO A 78 -1.71 -16.86 -7.92
N TYR A 79 -2.07 -17.43 -6.77
CA TYR A 79 -1.62 -18.74 -6.29
C TYR A 79 -0.10 -18.80 -6.03
N ARG A 80 0.46 -17.70 -5.53
CA ARG A 80 1.87 -17.65 -5.13
C ARG A 80 2.00 -17.34 -3.64
N ILE A 81 3.15 -17.65 -3.10
CA ILE A 81 3.55 -17.29 -1.75
C ILE A 81 4.81 -16.44 -1.88
N SER A 82 4.85 -15.31 -1.19
CA SER A 82 6.05 -14.48 -1.16
C SER A 82 7.13 -15.15 -0.31
N GLY A 83 8.38 -14.73 -0.48
CA GLY A 83 9.42 -15.05 0.49
C GLY A 83 9.12 -14.41 1.84
N PHE A 84 9.91 -14.76 2.84
CA PHE A 84 9.78 -14.23 4.19
C PHE A 84 10.73 -13.03 4.34
N TYR A 85 10.18 -11.88 4.70
CA TYR A 85 10.92 -10.63 4.84
C TYR A 85 11.10 -10.31 6.33
N LEU A 86 12.26 -10.66 6.87
CA LEU A 86 12.54 -10.59 8.32
C LEU A 86 12.33 -9.21 8.92
N LYS A 87 12.65 -8.16 8.18
CA LYS A 87 12.54 -6.77 8.65
C LYS A 87 11.14 -6.18 8.46
N SER A 88 10.25 -6.91 7.81
CA SER A 88 8.90 -6.41 7.55
C SER A 88 8.06 -6.45 8.83
N TYR A 89 7.35 -5.36 9.08
CA TYR A 89 6.31 -5.28 10.10
C TYR A 89 4.93 -5.22 9.48
N SER A 90 4.80 -4.52 8.36
CA SER A 90 3.53 -4.41 7.64
C SER A 90 3.75 -4.61 6.14
N VAL A 91 2.66 -4.88 5.45
CA VAL A 91 2.66 -5.10 4.01
C VAL A 91 1.56 -4.27 3.38
N VAL A 92 1.87 -3.65 2.26
CA VAL A 92 0.89 -2.92 1.46
C VAL A 92 0.69 -3.68 0.15
N GLU A 93 -0.55 -4.09 -0.10
CA GLU A 93 -0.95 -4.70 -1.36
C GLU A 93 -1.57 -3.61 -2.25
N LEU A 94 -1.09 -3.51 -3.48
CA LEU A 94 -1.40 -2.44 -4.41
C LEU A 94 -1.80 -3.00 -5.77
N PRO A 95 -2.50 -2.22 -6.60
CA PRO A 95 -2.74 -2.63 -7.98
C PRO A 95 -1.42 -2.86 -8.71
N ASN A 96 -1.42 -3.85 -9.59
CA ASN A 96 -0.27 -4.18 -10.42
C ASN A 96 0.17 -2.93 -11.21
N GLY A 97 1.46 -2.61 -11.15
CA GLY A 97 2.04 -1.44 -11.83
C GLY A 97 2.25 -0.22 -10.93
N THR A 98 1.75 -0.24 -9.69
CA THR A 98 1.89 0.90 -8.77
C THR A 98 3.34 1.15 -8.37
N ILE A 99 4.12 0.09 -8.14
CA ILE A 99 5.54 0.22 -7.80
C ILE A 99 6.27 0.98 -8.90
N ARG A 100 6.02 0.61 -10.14
CA ARG A 100 6.64 1.24 -11.30
C ARG A 100 6.22 2.70 -11.44
N LYS A 101 4.93 2.97 -11.36
CA LYS A 101 4.39 4.34 -11.48
C LYS A 101 4.92 5.26 -10.40
N SER A 102 5.02 4.79 -9.18
CA SER A 102 5.48 5.58 -8.05
C SER A 102 6.99 5.62 -7.93
N GLN A 103 7.70 4.83 -8.74
CA GLN A 103 9.17 4.71 -8.69
C GLN A 103 9.69 4.24 -7.34
N THR A 104 8.88 3.49 -6.62
CA THR A 104 9.22 3.03 -5.27
C THR A 104 10.37 2.03 -5.31
N GLU A 105 11.34 2.23 -4.44
CA GLU A 105 12.54 1.40 -4.32
C GLU A 105 12.77 0.99 -2.86
N ILE A 106 13.53 -0.07 -2.68
CA ILE A 106 13.95 -0.50 -1.33
C ILE A 106 14.76 0.64 -0.71
N GLY A 107 14.46 0.94 0.56
CA GLY A 107 15.06 2.04 1.29
C GLY A 107 14.26 3.32 1.28
N ASP A 108 13.24 3.42 0.43
CA ASP A 108 12.38 4.60 0.39
C ASP A 108 11.57 4.74 1.68
N GLN A 109 11.32 5.96 2.07
CA GLN A 109 10.48 6.26 3.22
C GLN A 109 9.05 6.50 2.79
N VAL A 110 8.13 5.77 3.42
CA VAL A 110 6.70 5.85 3.12
C VAL A 110 5.99 6.50 4.30
N GLU A 111 4.94 7.25 4.02
CA GLU A 111 4.07 7.81 5.04
C GLU A 111 2.64 7.33 4.80
N ILE A 112 2.01 6.83 5.86
CA ILE A 112 0.61 6.46 5.84
C ILE A 112 -0.12 7.50 6.68
N SER A 113 -0.86 8.39 6.02
CA SER A 113 -1.53 9.49 6.68
C SER A 113 -2.83 9.03 7.32
N LEU A 114 -3.12 9.54 8.52
CA LEU A 114 -4.40 9.30 9.19
C LEU A 114 -5.50 10.22 8.67
N VAL A 115 -5.16 11.19 7.82
CA VAL A 115 -6.10 12.15 7.26
C VAL A 115 -6.57 11.64 5.89
N GLU A 116 -7.88 11.66 5.65
CA GLU A 116 -8.45 11.27 4.37
C GLU A 116 -8.07 12.28 3.27
N VAL A 117 -8.05 11.82 2.01
CA VAL A 117 -7.65 12.65 0.87
C VAL A 117 -8.49 13.92 0.77
N SER A 118 -9.80 13.81 0.97
CA SER A 118 -10.71 14.96 0.94
C SER A 118 -10.36 16.00 2.01
N GLU A 119 -10.00 15.56 3.21
CA GLU A 119 -9.58 16.44 4.30
C GLU A 119 -8.23 17.08 4.00
N MET A 120 -7.33 16.36 3.35
CA MET A 120 -6.04 16.90 2.93
C MET A 120 -6.21 17.99 1.88
N ASP A 121 -7.12 17.82 0.95
CA ASP A 121 -7.43 18.85 -0.06
C ASP A 121 -8.00 20.10 0.60
N ASP A 122 -8.91 19.94 1.56
CA ASP A 122 -9.46 21.06 2.32
C ASP A 122 -8.36 21.81 3.08
N LEU A 123 -7.42 21.10 3.68
CA LEU A 123 -6.29 21.70 4.37
C LEU A 123 -5.37 22.47 3.42
N LYS A 124 -5.15 21.97 2.23
CA LYS A 124 -4.37 22.66 1.20
C LYS A 124 -5.04 23.96 0.78
N ASP A 125 -6.35 23.92 0.54
CA ASP A 125 -7.13 25.10 0.17
C ASP A 125 -7.07 26.15 1.27
N THR A 126 -7.17 25.74 2.51
CA THR A 126 -7.05 26.63 3.66
C THR A 126 -5.68 27.29 3.72
N ARG A 127 -4.61 26.55 3.48
CA ARG A 127 -3.25 27.10 3.44
C ARG A 127 -3.09 28.12 2.32
N LEU A 128 -3.61 27.80 1.15
CA LEU A 128 -3.53 28.69 -0.01
C LEU A 128 -4.29 29.98 0.25
N SER A 129 -5.44 29.92 0.89
CA SER A 129 -6.22 31.11 1.23
C SER A 129 -5.52 31.98 2.27
N HIS A 130 -4.69 31.41 3.13
CA HIS A 130 -3.90 32.17 4.10
C HIS A 130 -2.64 32.78 3.51
N ILE A 131 -2.08 32.17 2.49
CA ILE A 131 -0.87 32.63 1.84
C ILE A 131 -1.17 33.63 0.73
N GLY A 132 -2.29 33.42 0.08
CA GLY A 132 -2.71 34.25 -1.03
C GLY A 132 -3.51 35.44 -0.57
#